data_aa032ac5ba09e72851d08eb63633278f
#
_entry.id   aa032ac5ba09e72851d08eb63633278f
#
_cell.length_a   1.000
_cell.length_b   1.000
_cell.length_c   1.000
_cell.angle_alpha   90.00
_cell.angle_beta   90.00
_cell.angle_gamma   90.00
#
_symmetry.space_group_name_H-M   'P 1'
#
loop_
_entity.id
_entity.type
_entity.pdbx_description
1 polymer ?
#
loop_
_entity_poly.entity_id
_entity_poly.type
_entity_poly.pdbx_seq_one_letter_code
_entity_poly.pdbx_strand_id
1 'polypeptide(L)'
;MSKTIDQHVQESLAFLGLSAPGSHSAWTPNTDVYETPDNLVVKMELAGIEREDLEVILDGRVLLVRGYRKDPCRRRRCSFRQMEIDYGYFERRIVIPRTVDGNHARAQFDNGFLHVELPKTERSEHTTVTVIIEQAG
;
A
#
# COMPACT_ATOMS: atom_id res chain seq x y z
N MET A 1 -18.02 1.31 3.60
CA MET A 1 -18.04 0.59 4.89
C MET A 1 -17.44 1.44 5.98
N SER A 2 -18.17 1.69 7.04
CA SER A 2 -17.62 2.43 8.17
C SER A 2 -16.64 1.54 8.95
N LYS A 3 -15.50 2.10 9.33
CA LYS A 3 -14.50 1.40 10.11
C LYS A 3 -14.89 1.40 11.57
N THR A 4 -14.52 0.36 12.29
CA THR A 4 -14.68 0.31 13.74
C THR A 4 -13.66 1.26 14.40
N ILE A 5 -13.90 1.60 15.67
CA ILE A 5 -12.97 2.43 16.46
C ILE A 5 -11.59 1.74 16.53
N ASP A 6 -11.57 0.42 16.71
CA ASP A 6 -10.31 -0.33 16.76
C ASP A 6 -9.54 -0.23 15.45
N GLN A 7 -10.24 -0.28 14.31
CA GLN A 7 -9.60 -0.10 13.01
C GLN A 7 -9.00 1.29 12.87
N HIS A 8 -9.69 2.33 13.33
CA HIS A 8 -9.16 3.69 13.32
C HIS A 8 -7.92 3.84 14.19
N VAL A 9 -7.93 3.25 15.37
CA VAL A 9 -6.76 3.27 16.26
C VAL A 9 -5.58 2.55 15.64
N GLN A 10 -5.80 1.35 15.07
CA GLN A 10 -4.75 0.60 14.39
C GLN A 10 -4.17 1.39 13.22
N GLU A 11 -5.02 2.03 12.45
CA GLU A 11 -4.62 2.86 11.33
C GLU A 11 -3.78 4.06 11.76
N SER A 12 -4.18 4.72 12.82
CA SER A 12 -3.45 5.87 13.36
C SER A 12 -2.06 5.46 13.86
N LEU A 13 -1.99 4.32 14.55
CA LEU A 13 -0.72 3.80 15.05
C LEU A 13 0.19 3.37 13.90
N ALA A 14 -0.36 2.72 12.88
CA ALA A 14 0.41 2.33 11.70
C ALA A 14 0.97 3.55 10.97
N PHE A 15 0.19 4.62 10.89
CA PHE A 15 0.64 5.88 10.31
C PHE A 15 1.83 6.47 11.08
N LEU A 16 1.84 6.35 12.39
CA LEU A 16 2.94 6.80 13.25
C LEU A 16 4.13 5.84 13.27
N GLY A 17 4.09 4.76 12.49
CA GLY A 17 5.13 3.75 12.47
C GLY A 17 5.07 2.80 13.66
N LEU A 18 3.95 2.76 14.36
CA LEU A 18 3.73 1.91 15.52
C LEU A 18 2.82 0.75 15.15
N SER A 19 3.05 -0.41 15.77
CA SER A 19 2.17 -1.57 15.61
C SER A 19 1.16 -1.57 16.74
N ALA A 20 -0.13 -1.62 16.39
CA ALA A 20 -1.19 -1.76 17.38
C ALA A 20 -1.32 -3.22 17.82
N PRO A 21 -1.72 -3.46 19.10
CA PRO A 21 -2.11 -4.81 19.53
C PRO A 21 -3.22 -5.33 18.63
N GLY A 22 -3.06 -6.52 18.08
CA GLY A 22 -4.03 -7.12 17.16
C GLY A 22 -3.93 -6.67 15.72
N SER A 23 -2.89 -5.88 15.36
CA SER A 23 -2.62 -5.56 13.96
C SER A 23 -2.28 -6.84 13.19
N HIS A 24 -2.89 -6.98 11.99
CA HIS A 24 -2.63 -8.13 11.12
C HIS A 24 -1.44 -7.92 10.19
N SER A 25 -0.82 -6.74 10.22
CA SER A 25 0.34 -6.45 9.39
C SER A 25 1.56 -7.22 9.87
N ALA A 26 2.05 -8.15 9.05
CA ALA A 26 3.18 -9.01 9.39
C ALA A 26 4.52 -8.39 9.00
N TRP A 27 4.52 -7.44 8.06
CA TRP A 27 5.73 -6.80 7.57
C TRP A 27 5.42 -5.46 6.95
N THR A 28 6.46 -4.69 6.69
CA THR A 28 6.32 -3.34 6.12
C THR A 28 7.14 -3.24 4.85
N PRO A 29 6.51 -3.10 3.68
CA PRO A 29 7.24 -2.91 2.43
C PRO A 29 7.99 -1.58 2.41
N ASN A 30 9.20 -1.60 1.89
CA ASN A 30 9.97 -0.38 1.66
C ASN A 30 9.28 0.48 0.61
N THR A 31 9.14 1.76 0.92
CA THR A 31 8.34 2.68 0.12
C THR A 31 9.08 3.98 -0.08
N ASP A 32 9.20 4.41 -1.33
CA ASP A 32 9.69 5.72 -1.70
C ASP A 32 8.51 6.61 -2.08
N VAL A 33 8.54 7.85 -1.63
CA VAL A 33 7.58 8.87 -2.04
C VAL A 33 8.36 10.04 -2.59
N TYR A 34 8.10 10.41 -3.83
CA TYR A 34 8.81 11.51 -4.47
C TYR A 34 7.88 12.29 -5.39
N GLU A 35 8.32 13.47 -5.74
CA GLU A 35 7.57 14.36 -6.64
C GLU A 35 8.32 14.56 -7.94
N THR A 36 7.56 14.57 -9.03
CA THR A 36 7.98 15.07 -10.33
C THR A 36 7.31 16.43 -10.56
N PRO A 37 7.61 17.16 -11.64
CA PRO A 37 6.88 18.41 -11.92
C PRO A 37 5.37 18.23 -11.97
N ASP A 38 4.86 17.08 -12.44
CA ASP A 38 3.44 16.89 -12.68
C ASP A 38 2.76 15.93 -11.68
N ASN A 39 3.51 15.12 -10.97
CA ASN A 39 2.95 14.05 -10.15
C ASN A 39 3.61 13.91 -8.78
N LEU A 40 2.85 13.42 -7.83
CA LEU A 40 3.36 12.75 -6.65
C LEU A 40 3.41 11.25 -6.96
N VAL A 41 4.54 10.61 -6.69
CA VAL A 41 4.73 9.19 -6.98
C VAL A 41 5.03 8.43 -5.70
N VAL A 42 4.31 7.35 -5.50
CA VAL A 42 4.57 6.38 -4.42
C VAL A 42 5.07 5.11 -5.08
N LYS A 43 6.27 4.68 -4.72
CA LYS A 43 6.89 3.47 -5.25
C LYS A 43 7.14 2.50 -4.11
N MET A 44 6.62 1.29 -4.25
CA MET A 44 6.68 0.28 -3.20
C MET A 44 7.27 -1.01 -3.74
N GLU A 45 8.21 -1.59 -3.01
CA GLU A 45 8.87 -2.84 -3.36
C GLU A 45 8.02 -4.01 -2.86
N LEU A 46 7.41 -4.75 -3.80
CA LEU A 46 6.45 -5.80 -3.50
C LEU A 46 6.71 -7.07 -4.33
N ALA A 47 7.96 -7.44 -4.44
CA ALA A 47 8.35 -8.62 -5.22
C ALA A 47 7.60 -9.88 -4.76
N GLY A 48 7.15 -10.68 -5.69
CA GLY A 48 6.49 -11.94 -5.41
C GLY A 48 5.02 -11.86 -5.02
N ILE A 49 4.43 -10.66 -5.00
CA ILE A 49 3.01 -10.48 -4.76
C ILE A 49 2.26 -10.58 -6.08
N GLU A 50 1.15 -11.29 -6.08
CA GLU A 50 0.26 -11.32 -7.24
C GLU A 50 -0.65 -10.09 -7.23
N ARG A 51 -0.97 -9.57 -8.41
CA ARG A 51 -1.83 -8.39 -8.54
C ARG A 51 -3.17 -8.57 -7.82
N GLU A 52 -3.72 -9.78 -7.86
CA GLU A 52 -5.00 -10.11 -7.22
C GLU A 52 -4.95 -10.03 -5.70
N ASP A 53 -3.75 -10.11 -5.13
CA ASP A 53 -3.52 -10.02 -3.69
C ASP A 53 -3.12 -8.61 -3.25
N LEU A 54 -3.31 -7.62 -4.10
CA LEU A 54 -2.89 -6.24 -3.87
C LEU A 54 -4.06 -5.28 -4.07
N GLU A 55 -4.21 -4.32 -3.16
CA GLU A 55 -5.28 -3.33 -3.21
C GLU A 55 -4.74 -1.94 -2.89
N VAL A 56 -5.18 -0.96 -3.67
CA VAL A 56 -4.81 0.45 -3.51
C VAL A 56 -6.08 1.27 -3.37
N ILE A 57 -6.20 1.97 -2.27
CA ILE A 57 -7.36 2.82 -1.97
C ILE A 57 -6.86 4.21 -1.59
N LEU A 58 -7.47 5.23 -2.17
CA LEU A 58 -7.27 6.60 -1.74
C LEU A 58 -8.53 7.05 -0.99
N ASP A 59 -8.38 7.28 0.29
CA ASP A 59 -9.45 7.73 1.17
C ASP A 59 -9.12 9.12 1.71
N GLY A 60 -9.75 10.12 1.11
CA GLY A 60 -9.43 11.51 1.42
C GLY A 60 -7.97 11.82 1.11
N ARG A 61 -7.16 12.00 2.16
CA ARG A 61 -5.73 12.30 2.05
C ARG A 61 -4.83 11.14 2.42
N VAL A 62 -5.42 9.97 2.61
CA VAL A 62 -4.66 8.77 2.98
C VAL A 62 -4.66 7.80 1.83
N LEU A 63 -3.47 7.52 1.31
CA LEU A 63 -3.27 6.45 0.35
C LEU A 63 -3.02 5.17 1.15
N LEU A 64 -3.91 4.22 1.00
CA LEU A 64 -3.83 2.92 1.64
C LEU A 64 -3.40 1.89 0.61
N VAL A 65 -2.30 1.20 0.88
CA VAL A 65 -1.86 0.06 0.08
C VAL A 65 -1.81 -1.15 1.01
N ARG A 66 -2.50 -2.20 0.63
CA ARG A 66 -2.52 -3.44 1.40
C ARG A 66 -2.47 -4.63 0.49
N GLY A 67 -1.96 -5.73 1.02
CA GLY A 67 -1.83 -6.95 0.24
C GLY A 67 -1.33 -8.11 1.06
N TYR A 68 -1.12 -9.21 0.39
CA TYR A 68 -0.67 -10.43 1.00
C TYR A 68 0.41 -11.08 0.13
N ARG A 69 1.57 -11.34 0.73
CA ARG A 69 2.64 -12.09 0.07
C ARG A 69 2.61 -13.52 0.56
N LYS A 70 2.29 -14.44 -0.34
CA LYS A 70 2.17 -15.86 -0.03
C LYS A 70 3.54 -16.48 0.16
N ASP A 71 3.63 -17.33 1.18
CA ASP A 71 4.83 -18.12 1.40
C ASP A 71 4.55 -19.55 0.91
N PRO A 72 5.13 -19.96 -0.22
CA PRO A 72 4.88 -21.29 -0.76
C PRO A 72 5.40 -22.41 0.16
N CYS A 73 6.37 -22.11 1.03
CA CYS A 73 6.94 -23.11 1.93
C CYS A 73 6.01 -23.46 3.08
N ARG A 74 5.08 -22.61 3.48
CA ARG A 74 4.12 -22.90 4.56
C ARG A 74 3.17 -24.05 4.25
N ARG A 75 3.00 -24.36 2.96
CA ARG A 75 2.16 -25.47 2.50
C ARG A 75 2.93 -26.77 2.35
N ARG A 76 4.25 -26.76 2.61
CA ARG A 76 5.14 -27.91 2.49
C ARG A 76 5.85 -28.12 3.81
N ARG A 77 6.31 -29.36 4.05
CA ARG A 77 7.20 -29.62 5.16
C ARG A 77 8.57 -29.05 4.81
N CYS A 78 8.90 -27.90 5.36
CA CYS A 78 10.22 -27.31 5.21
C CYS A 78 10.74 -26.85 6.57
N SER A 79 12.04 -26.89 6.69
CA SER A 79 12.74 -26.45 7.88
C SER A 79 13.71 -25.36 7.47
N PHE A 80 13.54 -24.16 8.01
CA PHE A 80 14.36 -23.03 7.65
C PHE A 80 15.68 -23.05 8.42
N ARG A 81 16.76 -22.78 7.70
CA ARG A 81 18.07 -22.51 8.30
C ARG A 81 18.34 -21.01 8.44
N GLN A 82 17.68 -20.22 7.59
CA GLN A 82 17.75 -18.78 7.59
C GLN A 82 16.44 -18.25 7.05
N MET A 83 15.86 -17.27 7.74
CA MET A 83 14.59 -16.65 7.37
C MET A 83 14.74 -15.14 7.44
N GLU A 84 14.83 -14.50 6.29
CA GLU A 84 14.98 -13.05 6.20
C GLU A 84 13.89 -12.40 5.32
N ILE A 85 13.24 -13.20 4.47
CA ILE A 85 12.21 -12.69 3.58
C ILE A 85 10.89 -12.62 4.33
N ASP A 86 10.26 -11.46 4.28
CA ASP A 86 8.98 -11.22 4.94
C ASP A 86 7.82 -11.70 4.06
N TYR A 87 6.89 -12.41 4.68
CA TYR A 87 5.67 -12.88 4.05
C TYR A 87 4.45 -12.52 4.89
N GLY A 88 3.30 -12.61 4.28
CA GLY A 88 2.04 -12.39 4.96
C GLY A 88 1.40 -11.08 4.59
N TYR A 89 0.46 -10.67 5.42
CA TYR A 89 -0.32 -9.46 5.21
C TYR A 89 0.51 -8.21 5.53
N PHE A 90 0.36 -7.20 4.68
CA PHE A 90 0.89 -5.88 4.95
C PHE A 90 -0.16 -4.81 4.69
N GLU A 91 0.01 -3.68 5.34
CA GLU A 91 -0.78 -2.49 5.13
C GLU A 91 0.11 -1.27 5.32
N ARG A 92 0.15 -0.39 4.33
CA ARG A 92 0.87 0.87 4.39
C ARG A 92 -0.10 2.02 4.17
N ARG A 93 0.04 3.05 5.00
CA ARG A 93 -0.71 4.29 4.91
C ARG A 93 0.23 5.43 4.62
N ILE A 94 -0.08 6.21 3.61
CA ILE A 94 0.72 7.35 3.21
C ILE A 94 -0.20 8.54 3.13
N VAL A 95 0.10 9.59 3.90
CA VAL A 95 -0.65 10.84 3.81
C VAL A 95 -0.15 11.61 2.61
N ILE A 96 -1.08 11.96 1.73
CA ILE A 96 -0.76 12.73 0.54
C ILE A 96 -1.16 14.20 0.74
N PRO A 97 -0.46 15.15 0.11
CA PRO A 97 -0.81 16.56 0.22
C PRO A 97 -2.11 16.87 -0.49
N ARG A 98 -2.71 18.02 -0.14
CA ARG A 98 -3.97 18.48 -0.76
C ARG A 98 -3.84 18.80 -2.23
N THR A 99 -2.63 18.91 -2.73
CA THR A 99 -2.34 19.34 -4.09
C THR A 99 -2.29 18.19 -5.09
N VAL A 100 -2.86 17.05 -4.76
CA VAL A 100 -2.94 15.90 -5.67
C VAL A 100 -4.40 15.57 -5.99
N ASP A 101 -4.60 15.09 -7.21
CA ASP A 101 -5.92 14.70 -7.71
C ASP A 101 -6.08 13.17 -7.59
N GLY A 102 -6.83 12.75 -6.57
CA GLY A 102 -7.09 11.33 -6.34
C GLY A 102 -7.98 10.68 -7.40
N ASN A 103 -8.80 11.46 -8.09
CA ASN A 103 -9.69 10.91 -9.12
C ASN A 103 -8.94 10.49 -10.38
N HIS A 104 -7.73 10.98 -10.56
CA HIS A 104 -6.88 10.63 -11.70
C HIS A 104 -5.63 9.84 -11.28
N ALA A 105 -5.68 9.23 -10.11
CA ALA A 105 -4.60 8.35 -9.65
C ALA A 105 -4.46 7.14 -10.56
N ARG A 106 -3.22 6.77 -10.83
CA ARG A 106 -2.88 5.57 -11.60
C ARG A 106 -2.00 4.67 -10.77
N ALA A 107 -2.28 3.38 -10.78
CA ALA A 107 -1.44 2.38 -10.14
C ALA A 107 -0.99 1.37 -11.17
N GLN A 108 0.31 1.09 -11.19
CA GLN A 108 0.92 0.15 -12.11
C GLN A 108 1.83 -0.79 -11.32
N PHE A 109 1.70 -2.08 -11.57
CA PHE A 109 2.53 -3.11 -10.93
C PHE A 109 3.40 -3.76 -11.99
N ASP A 110 4.72 -3.63 -11.85
CA ASP A 110 5.68 -4.11 -12.83
C ASP A 110 7.00 -4.50 -12.16
N ASN A 111 7.53 -5.65 -12.52
CA ASN A 111 8.81 -6.14 -12.00
C ASN A 111 8.93 -6.14 -10.48
N GLY A 112 7.82 -6.41 -9.79
CA GLY A 112 7.79 -6.42 -8.33
C GLY A 112 7.67 -5.04 -7.68
N PHE A 113 7.53 -3.97 -8.45
CA PHE A 113 7.32 -2.62 -7.95
C PHE A 113 5.92 -2.14 -8.23
N LEU A 114 5.29 -1.60 -7.21
CA LEU A 114 4.05 -0.86 -7.36
C LEU A 114 4.38 0.62 -7.50
N HIS A 115 3.87 1.24 -8.54
CA HIS A 115 3.96 2.68 -8.75
C HIS A 115 2.55 3.26 -8.69
N VAL A 116 2.35 4.21 -7.80
CA VAL A 116 1.10 4.97 -7.75
C VAL A 116 1.41 6.41 -8.10
N GLU A 117 0.85 6.87 -9.20
CA GLU A 117 1.02 8.25 -9.65
C GLU A 117 -0.24 9.05 -9.36
N LEU A 118 -0.06 10.18 -8.70
CA LEU A 118 -1.14 11.09 -8.35
C LEU A 118 -0.84 12.45 -8.99
N PRO A 119 -1.60 12.84 -10.00
CA PRO A 119 -1.37 14.13 -10.64
C PRO A 119 -1.54 15.29 -9.66
N LYS A 120 -0.70 16.30 -9.80
CA LYS A 120 -0.81 17.51 -9.00
C LYS A 120 -2.00 18.35 -9.48
N THR A 121 -2.69 18.95 -8.56
CA THR A 121 -3.83 19.83 -8.84
C THR A 121 -3.87 20.96 -7.83
N GLU A 122 -4.51 22.05 -8.21
CA GLU A 122 -4.76 23.17 -7.29
C GLU A 122 -5.98 22.93 -6.40
N ARG A 123 -6.82 21.96 -6.79
CA ARG A 123 -8.02 21.58 -6.05
C ARG A 123 -7.93 20.13 -5.62
N SER A 124 -8.16 19.87 -4.34
CA SER A 124 -8.32 18.51 -3.87
C SER A 124 -9.77 18.28 -3.47
N GLU A 125 -10.35 17.21 -3.97
CA GLU A 125 -11.61 16.68 -3.49
C GLU A 125 -11.34 15.50 -2.57
N HIS A 126 -12.05 15.45 -1.45
CA HIS A 126 -11.90 14.38 -0.47
C HIS A 126 -12.93 13.30 -0.74
N THR A 127 -12.62 12.42 -1.68
CA THR A 127 -13.46 11.28 -1.99
C THR A 127 -12.69 9.99 -1.77
N THR A 128 -13.41 8.89 -1.53
CA THR A 128 -12.80 7.57 -1.45
C THR A 128 -12.79 6.96 -2.85
N VAL A 129 -11.61 6.59 -3.31
CA VAL A 129 -11.41 6.01 -4.64
C VAL A 129 -10.60 4.74 -4.52
N THR A 130 -11.11 3.65 -5.11
CA THR A 130 -10.33 2.44 -5.31
C THR A 130 -9.56 2.59 -6.62
N VAL A 131 -8.25 2.50 -6.53
CA VAL A 131 -7.38 2.66 -7.69
C VAL A 131 -7.16 1.31 -8.35
N ILE A 132 -7.49 1.22 -9.63
CA ILE A 132 -7.29 0.00 -10.40
C ILE A 132 -5.80 -0.15 -10.69
N ILE A 133 -5.25 -1.32 -10.35
CA ILE A 133 -3.83 -1.63 -10.59
C ILE A 133 -3.69 -2.25 -11.97
N GLU A 134 -2.87 -1.62 -12.80
CA GLU A 134 -2.55 -2.13 -14.12
C GLU A 134 -1.23 -2.91 -14.06
N GLN A 135 -1.16 -4.01 -14.82
CA GLN A 135 0.09 -4.70 -15.03
C GLN A 135 0.70 -4.24 -16.35
N ALA A 136 1.95 -3.85 -16.29
CA ALA A 136 2.68 -3.51 -17.49
C ALA A 136 2.95 -4.80 -18.27
N GLY A 137 2.43 -4.83 -19.47
CA GLY A 137 2.72 -5.77 -20.50
C GLY A 137 2.63 -7.21 -20.28
#